data_0719a94324c3b58c418664495671d210
#
_entry.id   0719a94324c3b58c418664495671d210
#
_cell.length_a   1.000
_cell.length_b   1.000
_cell.length_c   1.000
_cell.angle_alpha   90.00
_cell.angle_beta   90.00
_cell.angle_gamma   90.00
#
_symmetry.space_group_name_H-M   'P 1'
#
loop_
_entity.id
_entity.type
_entity.pdbx_description
1 polymer ?
#
loop_
_entity_poly.entity_id
_entity_poly.type
_entity_poly.pdbx_seq_one_letter_code
_entity_poly.pdbx_strand_id
1 'polypeptide(L)'
;DNPSHLEAVNPVVLGQTRAKQFFHKDTERNKVIPILIHGDAAFAGQGVVAECFAMSGLPGHNTGGTIHIIVNNQIGFTTSPRFARSSPHPSDIAKMVDAPIIHVNGDDPEAVVYGSRIATEFRLKFNRDVVIDLVCYRRFGHNEGDEPSFTQPLMYKKIRSHQSTANIYGFKLINENLISKEGLNDQIKKFKDLLDDQFKTAKDYNPKIEWFEGAWSSYKPKKGKDKSCLLYTSPSPRDMT
;
A
#
# COMPACT_ATOMS: atom_id res chain seq x y z
N ASP A 1 -4.60 9.92 -6.98
CA ASP A 1 -5.17 8.82 -7.77
C ASP A 1 -4.13 7.72 -7.94
N ASN A 2 -4.55 6.49 -7.88
CA ASN A 2 -3.69 5.34 -8.06
C ASN A 2 -3.77 4.84 -9.52
N PRO A 3 -2.67 4.84 -10.28
CA PRO A 3 -2.68 4.33 -11.65
C PRO A 3 -2.91 2.82 -11.67
N SER A 4 -3.49 2.31 -12.77
CA SER A 4 -3.74 0.87 -12.95
C SER A 4 -2.46 0.04 -13.15
N HIS A 5 -1.32 0.67 -13.44
CA HIS A 5 -0.02 0.03 -13.51
C HIS A 5 0.50 -0.22 -12.10
N LEU A 6 0.57 -1.48 -11.71
CA LEU A 6 1.04 -1.88 -10.39
C LEU A 6 2.43 -1.32 -10.12
N GLU A 7 2.64 -0.77 -8.92
CA GLU A 7 3.88 -0.20 -8.40
C GLU A 7 4.36 1.10 -9.07
N ALA A 8 3.73 1.56 -10.15
CA ALA A 8 4.11 2.82 -10.81
C ALA A 8 3.96 4.05 -9.89
N VAL A 9 3.15 3.96 -8.85
CA VAL A 9 2.95 5.02 -7.85
C VAL A 9 4.15 5.18 -6.92
N ASN A 10 5.00 4.15 -6.76
CA ASN A 10 6.10 4.17 -5.80
C ASN A 10 7.06 5.35 -6.01
N PRO A 11 7.69 5.53 -7.19
CA PRO A 11 8.58 6.66 -7.42
C PRO A 11 7.83 8.01 -7.34
N VAL A 12 6.54 8.05 -7.68
CA VAL A 12 5.72 9.27 -7.57
C VAL A 12 5.58 9.68 -6.11
N VAL A 13 5.25 8.74 -5.22
CA VAL A 13 5.13 9.01 -3.77
C VAL A 13 6.47 9.45 -3.18
N LEU A 14 7.57 8.79 -3.58
CA LEU A 14 8.91 9.17 -3.12
C LEU A 14 9.26 10.61 -3.56
N GLY A 15 8.99 10.96 -4.83
CA GLY A 15 9.19 12.31 -5.34
C GLY A 15 8.32 13.35 -4.64
N GLN A 16 7.04 13.06 -4.42
CA GLN A 16 6.13 13.94 -3.66
C GLN A 16 6.58 14.12 -2.22
N THR A 17 7.02 13.04 -1.56
CA THR A 17 7.56 13.11 -0.19
C THR A 17 8.78 14.03 -0.15
N ARG A 18 9.72 13.84 -1.07
CA ARG A 18 10.93 14.66 -1.16
C ARG A 18 10.61 16.14 -1.39
N ALA A 19 9.66 16.43 -2.26
CA ALA A 19 9.19 17.80 -2.50
C ALA A 19 8.54 18.42 -1.25
N LYS A 20 7.67 17.68 -0.56
CA LYS A 20 7.04 18.14 0.68
C LYS A 20 8.07 18.37 1.78
N GLN A 21 9.05 17.49 1.95
CA GLN A 21 10.16 17.70 2.88
C GLN A 21 10.92 18.99 2.59
N PHE A 22 11.20 19.28 1.31
CA PHE A 22 11.85 20.51 0.90
C PHE A 22 11.02 21.74 1.25
N PHE A 23 9.73 21.78 0.89
CA PHE A 23 8.85 22.90 1.17
C PHE A 23 8.62 23.12 2.68
N HIS A 24 8.57 22.06 3.47
CA HIS A 24 8.43 22.13 4.93
C HIS A 24 9.75 22.33 5.67
N LYS A 25 10.88 22.46 4.95
CA LYS A 25 12.23 22.54 5.53
C LYS A 25 12.51 21.39 6.51
N ASP A 26 12.03 20.19 6.14
CA ASP A 26 12.18 18.98 6.93
C ASP A 26 13.52 18.31 6.61
N THR A 27 14.61 18.90 7.09
CA THR A 27 15.99 18.43 6.88
C THR A 27 16.24 17.08 7.52
N GLU A 28 15.62 16.85 8.68
CA GLU A 28 15.73 15.59 9.43
C GLU A 28 14.82 14.47 8.88
N ARG A 29 13.94 14.79 7.91
CA ARG A 29 13.02 13.85 7.25
C ARG A 29 12.13 13.07 8.21
N ASN A 30 11.70 13.71 9.28
CA ASN A 30 10.88 13.12 10.33
C ASN A 30 9.44 13.68 10.41
N LYS A 31 9.13 14.74 9.64
CA LYS A 31 7.79 15.35 9.59
C LYS A 31 6.94 14.79 8.46
N VAL A 32 7.56 14.43 7.33
CA VAL A 32 6.89 13.87 6.16
C VAL A 32 7.50 12.50 5.87
N ILE A 33 6.68 11.46 6.01
CA ILE A 33 7.09 10.06 5.89
C ILE A 33 6.32 9.40 4.75
N PRO A 34 6.99 8.73 3.78
CA PRO A 34 6.31 7.93 2.78
C PRO A 34 5.84 6.60 3.37
N ILE A 35 4.59 6.24 3.04
CA ILE A 35 4.03 4.92 3.33
C ILE A 35 3.51 4.36 2.01
N LEU A 36 3.96 3.16 1.65
CA LEU A 36 3.55 2.46 0.44
C LEU A 36 2.90 1.13 0.81
N ILE A 37 1.70 0.88 0.26
CA ILE A 37 0.96 -0.35 0.46
C ILE A 37 0.98 -1.14 -0.84
N HIS A 38 1.39 -2.41 -0.76
CA HIS A 38 1.64 -3.28 -1.90
C HIS A 38 0.85 -4.57 -1.82
N GLY A 39 0.51 -5.14 -2.98
CA GLY A 39 0.19 -6.56 -3.06
C GLY A 39 1.47 -7.39 -3.12
N ASP A 40 1.45 -8.60 -2.58
CA ASP A 40 2.63 -9.47 -2.49
C ASP A 40 3.23 -9.85 -3.86
N ALA A 41 2.38 -10.17 -4.81
CA ALA A 41 2.82 -10.52 -6.16
C ALA A 41 3.41 -9.32 -6.91
N ALA A 42 2.82 -8.13 -6.74
CA ALA A 42 3.31 -6.91 -7.35
C ALA A 42 4.65 -6.47 -6.76
N PHE A 43 4.77 -6.48 -5.44
CA PHE A 43 6.00 -6.13 -4.74
C PHE A 43 7.19 -7.00 -5.17
N ALA A 44 6.97 -8.32 -5.25
CA ALA A 44 8.02 -9.25 -5.66
C ALA A 44 8.31 -9.23 -7.17
N GLY A 45 7.32 -8.88 -8.01
CA GLY A 45 7.37 -9.08 -9.45
C GLY A 45 7.63 -7.84 -10.30
N GLN A 46 7.43 -6.63 -9.76
CA GLN A 46 7.61 -5.40 -10.52
C GLN A 46 8.98 -4.78 -10.29
N GLY A 47 9.78 -4.64 -11.36
CA GLY A 47 11.16 -4.15 -11.31
C GLY A 47 11.30 -2.76 -10.68
N VAL A 48 10.29 -1.90 -10.82
CA VAL A 48 10.29 -0.55 -10.24
C VAL A 48 10.41 -0.55 -8.71
N VAL A 49 10.00 -1.62 -8.03
CA VAL A 49 10.19 -1.78 -6.58
C VAL A 49 11.67 -1.87 -6.24
N ALA A 50 12.42 -2.73 -6.96
CA ALA A 50 13.86 -2.87 -6.78
C ALA A 50 14.60 -1.57 -7.11
N GLU A 51 14.18 -0.87 -8.18
CA GLU A 51 14.75 0.42 -8.58
C GLU A 51 14.53 1.49 -7.49
N CYS A 52 13.35 1.54 -6.87
CA CYS A 52 13.08 2.44 -5.75
C CYS A 52 13.99 2.14 -4.56
N PHE A 53 14.17 0.86 -4.20
CA PHE A 53 15.13 0.48 -3.14
C PHE A 53 16.56 0.86 -3.51
N ALA A 54 16.99 0.60 -4.73
CA ALA A 54 18.34 0.95 -5.18
C ALA A 54 18.62 2.46 -5.08
N MET A 55 17.60 3.29 -5.23
CA MET A 55 17.72 4.75 -5.13
C MET A 55 17.55 5.29 -3.71
N SER A 56 16.95 4.54 -2.78
CA SER A 56 16.50 5.05 -1.49
C SER A 56 17.62 5.67 -0.62
N GLY A 57 18.84 5.17 -0.75
CA GLY A 57 20.02 5.69 -0.03
C GLY A 57 20.78 6.81 -0.75
N LEU A 58 20.43 7.14 -2.00
CA LEU A 58 21.16 8.15 -2.76
C LEU A 58 20.82 9.58 -2.30
N PRO A 59 21.80 10.49 -2.19
CA PRO A 59 21.58 11.83 -1.65
C PRO A 59 20.44 12.62 -2.34
N GLY A 60 20.30 12.48 -3.66
CA GLY A 60 19.24 13.15 -4.44
C GLY A 60 17.85 12.54 -4.26
N HIS A 61 17.75 11.28 -3.89
CA HIS A 61 16.50 10.52 -3.84
C HIS A 61 16.05 10.17 -2.40
N ASN A 62 16.96 10.25 -1.45
CA ASN A 62 16.71 9.84 -0.07
C ASN A 62 15.60 10.66 0.59
N THR A 63 14.56 9.96 1.07
CA THR A 63 13.43 10.51 1.83
C THR A 63 13.52 10.26 3.33
N GLY A 64 14.62 9.68 3.81
CA GLY A 64 14.76 9.20 5.19
C GLY A 64 14.08 7.85 5.42
N GLY A 65 13.95 7.06 4.37
CA GLY A 65 13.32 5.74 4.39
C GLY A 65 11.81 5.76 4.22
N THR A 66 11.31 4.66 3.71
CA THR A 66 9.89 4.37 3.43
C THR A 66 9.41 3.24 4.32
N ILE A 67 8.18 3.34 4.81
CA ILE A 67 7.49 2.22 5.43
C ILE A 67 6.72 1.50 4.33
N HIS A 68 7.15 0.30 3.98
CA HIS A 68 6.47 -0.56 3.03
C HIS A 68 5.57 -1.55 3.76
N ILE A 69 4.31 -1.65 3.36
CA ILE A 69 3.35 -2.59 3.91
C ILE A 69 2.93 -3.53 2.78
N ILE A 70 3.32 -4.78 2.86
CA ILE A 70 2.93 -5.80 1.90
C ILE A 70 1.67 -6.50 2.42
N VAL A 71 0.54 -6.30 1.73
CA VAL A 71 -0.69 -7.07 1.97
C VAL A 71 -0.50 -8.43 1.32
N ASN A 72 0.18 -9.33 2.04
CA ASN A 72 0.52 -10.67 1.57
C ASN A 72 -0.68 -11.59 1.67
N ASN A 73 -1.58 -11.47 0.71
CA ASN A 73 -2.79 -12.30 0.65
C ASN A 73 -2.56 -13.68 0.04
N GLN A 74 -1.31 -14.02 -0.29
CA GLN A 74 -0.86 -15.34 -0.73
C GLN A 74 -1.45 -15.79 -2.06
N ILE A 75 -1.86 -14.85 -2.90
CA ILE A 75 -2.34 -15.12 -4.26
C ILE A 75 -2.12 -13.90 -5.16
N GLY A 76 -1.57 -14.12 -6.36
CA GLY A 76 -1.44 -13.09 -7.39
C GLY A 76 -2.45 -13.33 -8.51
N PHE A 77 -3.58 -12.59 -8.54
CA PHE A 77 -4.74 -12.87 -9.39
C PHE A 77 -5.22 -14.31 -9.22
N THR A 78 -4.75 -15.26 -10.06
CA THR A 78 -5.06 -16.69 -9.99
C THR A 78 -3.84 -17.56 -9.67
N THR A 79 -2.67 -16.94 -9.47
CA THR A 79 -1.39 -17.63 -9.28
C THR A 79 -1.06 -17.77 -7.80
N SER A 80 -0.85 -18.99 -7.34
CA SER A 80 -0.39 -19.24 -5.97
C SER A 80 1.09 -18.90 -5.79
N PRO A 81 1.57 -18.60 -4.57
CA PRO A 81 2.97 -18.23 -4.30
C PRO A 81 3.98 -19.23 -4.82
N ARG A 82 3.66 -20.51 -4.77
CA ARG A 82 4.52 -21.61 -5.26
C ARG A 82 4.96 -21.42 -6.72
N PHE A 83 4.12 -20.78 -7.53
CA PHE A 83 4.37 -20.56 -8.95
C PHE A 83 4.62 -19.09 -9.30
N ALA A 84 4.56 -18.20 -8.31
CA ALA A 84 4.66 -16.76 -8.52
C ALA A 84 6.09 -16.21 -8.35
N ARG A 85 6.89 -16.82 -7.48
CA ARG A 85 8.23 -16.34 -7.16
C ARG A 85 9.15 -17.46 -6.69
N SER A 86 10.46 -17.28 -6.89
CA SER A 86 11.49 -18.22 -6.43
C SER A 86 11.85 -18.03 -4.96
N SER A 87 11.68 -16.82 -4.42
CA SER A 87 11.97 -16.51 -3.02
C SER A 87 10.85 -16.99 -2.08
N PRO A 88 11.16 -17.39 -0.84
CA PRO A 88 10.16 -17.79 0.16
C PRO A 88 9.15 -16.69 0.46
N HIS A 89 9.60 -15.44 0.58
CA HIS A 89 8.78 -14.29 0.93
C HIS A 89 8.77 -13.23 -0.17
N PRO A 90 7.64 -12.53 -0.37
CA PRO A 90 7.58 -11.42 -1.31
C PRO A 90 8.50 -10.28 -0.90
N SER A 91 8.75 -10.13 0.39
CA SER A 91 9.60 -9.12 1.00
C SER A 91 11.10 -9.33 0.79
N ASP A 92 11.53 -10.47 0.26
CA ASP A 92 12.97 -10.79 0.10
C ASP A 92 13.71 -9.80 -0.80
N ILE A 93 13.01 -9.09 -1.69
CA ILE A 93 13.60 -8.04 -2.52
C ILE A 93 14.19 -6.90 -1.70
N ALA A 94 13.65 -6.62 -0.52
CA ALA A 94 14.14 -5.57 0.37
C ALA A 94 15.50 -5.91 1.03
N LYS A 95 15.91 -7.16 1.00
CA LYS A 95 17.22 -7.61 1.49
C LYS A 95 18.38 -7.00 0.71
N MET A 96 18.16 -6.57 -0.53
CA MET A 96 19.21 -5.93 -1.35
C MET A 96 19.76 -4.64 -0.72
N VAL A 97 19.00 -3.98 0.16
CA VAL A 97 19.40 -2.75 0.87
C VAL A 97 19.45 -2.94 2.39
N ASP A 98 19.45 -4.19 2.86
CA ASP A 98 19.43 -4.55 4.28
C ASP A 98 18.29 -3.88 5.05
N ALA A 99 17.12 -3.71 4.42
CA ALA A 99 15.94 -3.19 5.08
C ALA A 99 15.37 -4.26 6.05
N PRO A 100 15.08 -3.91 7.31
CA PRO A 100 14.41 -4.83 8.22
C PRO A 100 13.05 -5.26 7.69
N ILE A 101 12.73 -6.54 7.86
CA ILE A 101 11.46 -7.14 7.47
C ILE A 101 10.78 -7.69 8.71
N ILE A 102 9.56 -7.26 8.94
CA ILE A 102 8.71 -7.68 10.06
C ILE A 102 7.56 -8.49 9.49
N HIS A 103 7.59 -9.81 9.70
CA HIS A 103 6.48 -10.68 9.32
C HIS A 103 5.42 -10.67 10.42
N VAL A 104 4.17 -10.36 10.05
CA VAL A 104 3.05 -10.23 10.99
C VAL A 104 1.87 -11.05 10.49
N ASN A 105 1.22 -11.74 11.41
CA ASN A 105 -0.06 -12.40 11.13
C ASN A 105 -1.19 -11.34 11.12
N GLY A 106 -1.88 -11.20 9.98
CA GLY A 106 -3.00 -10.27 9.81
C GLY A 106 -4.23 -10.59 10.66
N ASP A 107 -4.34 -11.80 11.20
CA ASP A 107 -5.42 -12.17 12.12
C ASP A 107 -5.14 -11.79 13.59
N ASP A 108 -3.96 -11.22 13.87
CA ASP A 108 -3.59 -10.68 15.19
C ASP A 108 -3.44 -9.16 15.15
N PRO A 109 -4.50 -8.37 15.42
CA PRO A 109 -4.46 -6.92 15.39
C PRO A 109 -3.44 -6.30 16.36
N GLU A 110 -3.20 -6.92 17.51
CA GLU A 110 -2.21 -6.42 18.47
C GLU A 110 -0.79 -6.55 17.93
N ALA A 111 -0.48 -7.69 17.33
CA ALA A 111 0.81 -7.91 16.67
C ALA A 111 1.00 -6.95 15.48
N VAL A 112 -0.07 -6.67 14.71
CA VAL A 112 -0.03 -5.69 13.61
C VAL A 112 0.30 -4.28 14.14
N VAL A 113 -0.39 -3.84 15.19
CA VAL A 113 -0.12 -2.54 15.82
C VAL A 113 1.30 -2.47 16.38
N TYR A 114 1.74 -3.53 17.05
CA TYR A 114 3.08 -3.62 17.61
C TYR A 114 4.17 -3.58 16.51
N GLY A 115 4.02 -4.39 15.47
CA GLY A 115 4.94 -4.38 14.32
C GLY A 115 4.98 -3.03 13.60
N SER A 116 3.84 -2.38 13.45
CA SER A 116 3.75 -1.03 12.85
C SER A 116 4.44 0.03 13.69
N ARG A 117 4.36 -0.08 15.02
CA ARG A 117 5.09 0.81 15.94
C ARG A 117 6.61 0.62 15.80
N ILE A 118 7.09 -0.63 15.83
CA ILE A 118 8.51 -0.93 15.65
C ILE A 118 9.00 -0.38 14.31
N ALA A 119 8.26 -0.62 13.22
CA ALA A 119 8.62 -0.12 11.90
C ALA A 119 8.74 1.42 11.87
N THR A 120 7.77 2.10 12.48
CA THR A 120 7.75 3.57 12.54
C THR A 120 8.93 4.11 13.37
N GLU A 121 9.16 3.54 14.54
CA GLU A 121 10.26 3.92 15.41
C GLU A 121 11.64 3.65 14.77
N PHE A 122 11.78 2.50 14.09
CA PHE A 122 12.98 2.17 13.33
C PHE A 122 13.24 3.21 12.22
N ARG A 123 12.22 3.48 11.39
CA ARG A 123 12.32 4.44 10.31
C ARG A 123 12.70 5.83 10.82
N LEU A 124 12.07 6.31 11.90
CA LEU A 124 12.35 7.61 12.49
C LEU A 124 13.76 7.70 13.11
N LYS A 125 14.21 6.62 13.74
CA LYS A 125 15.50 6.59 14.42
C LYS A 125 16.68 6.45 13.47
N PHE A 126 16.52 5.64 12.41
CA PHE A 126 17.64 5.27 11.54
C PHE A 126 17.55 5.89 10.14
N ASN A 127 16.45 6.54 9.79
CA ASN A 127 16.21 7.13 8.46
C ASN A 127 16.45 6.11 7.33
N ARG A 128 15.93 4.89 7.49
CA ARG A 128 16.06 3.78 6.53
C ARG A 128 14.71 3.15 6.24
N ASP A 129 14.64 2.48 5.09
CA ASP A 129 13.46 1.70 4.71
C ASP A 129 13.18 0.57 5.70
N VAL A 130 11.92 0.22 5.84
CA VAL A 130 11.45 -0.91 6.64
C VAL A 130 10.24 -1.53 5.98
N VAL A 131 10.12 -2.85 6.04
CA VAL A 131 9.05 -3.60 5.40
C VAL A 131 8.23 -4.35 6.46
N ILE A 132 6.92 -4.24 6.37
CA ILE A 132 5.96 -5.05 7.11
C ILE A 132 5.34 -6.02 6.11
N ASP A 133 5.63 -7.31 6.26
CA ASP A 133 5.00 -8.38 5.49
C ASP A 133 3.78 -8.90 6.27
N LEU A 134 2.61 -8.36 5.93
CA LEU A 134 1.34 -8.66 6.58
C LEU A 134 0.71 -9.89 5.95
N VAL A 135 0.94 -11.05 6.55
CA VAL A 135 0.39 -12.33 6.06
C VAL A 135 -1.10 -12.40 6.33
N CYS A 136 -1.89 -12.45 5.27
CA CYS A 136 -3.34 -12.46 5.32
C CYS A 136 -3.93 -13.32 4.20
N TYR A 137 -5.19 -13.13 3.88
CA TYR A 137 -5.87 -13.82 2.77
C TYR A 137 -6.86 -12.88 2.08
N ARG A 138 -7.12 -13.13 0.79
CA ARG A 138 -8.13 -12.40 0.01
C ARG A 138 -9.48 -13.11 0.14
N ARG A 139 -10.48 -12.43 0.69
CA ARG A 139 -11.83 -12.99 0.91
C ARG A 139 -12.63 -13.22 -0.35
N PHE A 140 -12.54 -12.29 -1.26
CA PHE A 140 -13.31 -12.25 -2.51
C PHE A 140 -12.40 -12.45 -3.72
N GLY A 141 -12.97 -12.39 -4.92
CA GLY A 141 -12.21 -12.45 -6.15
C GLY A 141 -11.26 -11.25 -6.35
N HIS A 142 -10.49 -11.32 -7.41
CA HIS A 142 -9.60 -10.22 -7.80
C HIS A 142 -10.38 -8.97 -8.21
N ASN A 143 -11.55 -9.17 -8.83
CA ASN A 143 -12.52 -8.14 -9.17
C ASN A 143 -13.94 -8.73 -9.05
N GLU A 144 -14.96 -7.94 -9.37
CA GLU A 144 -16.37 -8.32 -9.23
C GLU A 144 -16.78 -9.51 -10.11
N GLY A 145 -16.09 -9.73 -11.23
CA GLY A 145 -16.36 -10.84 -12.15
C GLY A 145 -15.58 -12.12 -11.86
N ASP A 146 -14.66 -12.09 -10.89
CA ASP A 146 -13.79 -13.23 -10.58
C ASP A 146 -14.39 -14.10 -9.47
N GLU A 147 -14.67 -15.40 -9.81
CA GLU A 147 -14.97 -16.42 -8.81
C GLU A 147 -13.70 -17.25 -8.53
N PRO A 148 -13.00 -16.94 -7.44
CA PRO A 148 -11.67 -17.50 -7.20
C PRO A 148 -11.67 -18.98 -6.86
N SER A 149 -12.81 -19.59 -6.51
CA SER A 149 -12.91 -21.02 -6.26
C SER A 149 -12.75 -21.86 -7.54
N PHE A 150 -12.89 -21.27 -8.72
CA PHE A 150 -12.64 -21.97 -9.99
C PHE A 150 -11.16 -22.33 -10.18
N THR A 151 -10.26 -21.44 -9.75
CA THR A 151 -8.81 -21.65 -9.89
C THR A 151 -8.15 -22.13 -8.61
N GLN A 152 -8.71 -21.79 -7.43
CA GLN A 152 -8.17 -22.11 -6.10
C GLN A 152 -9.21 -22.75 -5.17
N PRO A 153 -9.79 -23.92 -5.53
CA PRO A 153 -10.92 -24.49 -4.80
C PRO A 153 -10.58 -24.85 -3.35
N LEU A 154 -9.41 -25.43 -3.10
CA LEU A 154 -8.99 -25.84 -1.75
C LEU A 154 -8.71 -24.64 -0.85
N MET A 155 -8.02 -23.61 -1.38
CA MET A 155 -7.74 -22.37 -0.65
C MET A 155 -9.05 -21.69 -0.26
N TYR A 156 -9.96 -21.49 -1.19
CA TYR A 156 -11.21 -20.78 -0.92
C TYR A 156 -12.21 -21.59 -0.09
N LYS A 157 -12.17 -22.92 -0.14
CA LYS A 157 -12.89 -23.75 0.82
C LYS A 157 -12.44 -23.45 2.25
N LYS A 158 -11.12 -23.34 2.48
CA LYS A 158 -10.56 -23.01 3.80
C LYS A 158 -10.87 -21.54 4.20
N ILE A 159 -10.73 -20.59 3.28
CA ILE A 159 -11.03 -19.17 3.54
C ILE A 159 -12.50 -18.98 3.94
N ARG A 160 -13.43 -19.61 3.24
CA ARG A 160 -14.87 -19.52 3.55
C ARG A 160 -15.23 -20.08 4.93
N SER A 161 -14.49 -21.07 5.43
CA SER A 161 -14.67 -21.62 6.77
C SER A 161 -13.89 -20.90 7.86
N HIS A 162 -12.99 -19.99 7.48
CA HIS A 162 -12.16 -19.24 8.42
C HIS A 162 -12.97 -18.09 9.05
N GLN A 163 -12.81 -17.91 10.36
CA GLN A 163 -13.46 -16.81 11.06
C GLN A 163 -12.84 -15.46 10.66
N SER A 164 -13.65 -14.42 10.67
CA SER A 164 -13.12 -13.07 10.42
C SER A 164 -12.19 -12.63 11.55
N THR A 165 -11.17 -11.83 11.23
CA THR A 165 -10.26 -11.23 12.20
C THR A 165 -11.00 -10.53 13.35
N ALA A 166 -12.11 -9.83 13.07
CA ALA A 166 -12.93 -9.20 14.08
C ALA A 166 -13.53 -10.21 15.07
N ASN A 167 -13.97 -11.37 14.59
CA ASN A 167 -14.50 -12.43 15.47
C ASN A 167 -13.38 -13.10 16.28
N ILE A 168 -12.25 -13.42 15.63
CA ILE A 168 -11.09 -14.01 16.31
C ILE A 168 -10.65 -13.13 17.47
N TYR A 169 -10.47 -11.84 17.19
CA TYR A 169 -10.04 -10.87 18.20
C TYR A 169 -11.12 -10.60 19.25
N GLY A 170 -12.38 -10.49 18.85
CA GLY A 170 -13.49 -10.34 19.78
C GLY A 170 -13.60 -11.49 20.77
N PHE A 171 -13.44 -12.73 20.31
CA PHE A 171 -13.41 -13.91 21.19
C PHE A 171 -12.19 -13.94 22.12
N LYS A 172 -11.02 -13.50 21.64
CA LYS A 172 -9.84 -13.34 22.49
C LYS A 172 -10.15 -12.38 23.64
N LEU A 173 -10.67 -11.20 23.35
CA LEU A 173 -11.00 -10.19 24.37
C LEU A 173 -12.06 -10.66 25.37
N ILE A 174 -13.06 -11.42 24.93
CA ILE A 174 -14.07 -12.03 25.82
C ILE A 174 -13.40 -13.06 26.74
N ASN A 175 -12.57 -13.94 26.22
CA ASN A 175 -11.87 -14.95 27.01
C ASN A 175 -10.91 -14.34 28.04
N GLU A 176 -10.33 -13.18 27.72
CA GLU A 176 -9.49 -12.40 28.61
C GLU A 176 -10.30 -11.52 29.60
N ASN A 177 -11.65 -11.59 29.55
CA ASN A 177 -12.58 -10.77 30.36
C ASN A 177 -12.42 -9.25 30.20
N LEU A 178 -11.92 -8.80 29.04
CA LEU A 178 -11.76 -7.37 28.74
C LEU A 178 -13.04 -6.74 28.20
N ILE A 179 -13.88 -7.53 27.52
CA ILE A 179 -15.22 -7.13 27.05
C ILE A 179 -16.23 -8.24 27.29
N SER A 180 -17.51 -7.89 27.40
CA SER A 180 -18.60 -8.88 27.42
C SER A 180 -19.04 -9.22 25.99
N LYS A 181 -19.77 -10.31 25.83
CA LYS A 181 -20.37 -10.69 24.54
C LYS A 181 -21.37 -9.64 24.05
N GLU A 182 -22.14 -9.08 24.97
CA GLU A 182 -23.07 -7.98 24.70
C GLU A 182 -22.31 -6.73 24.23
N GLY A 183 -21.21 -6.39 24.89
CA GLY A 183 -20.35 -5.27 24.52
C GLY A 183 -19.74 -5.42 23.11
N LEU A 184 -19.32 -6.62 22.72
CA LEU A 184 -18.86 -6.91 21.36
C LEU A 184 -19.99 -6.71 20.34
N ASN A 185 -21.18 -7.24 20.61
CA ASN A 185 -22.33 -7.11 19.72
C ASN A 185 -22.75 -5.63 19.56
N ASP A 186 -22.70 -4.85 20.62
CA ASP A 186 -22.98 -3.42 20.58
C ASP A 186 -21.99 -2.65 19.72
N GLN A 187 -20.69 -2.98 19.80
CA GLN A 187 -19.67 -2.37 18.95
C GLN A 187 -19.89 -2.70 17.46
N ILE A 188 -20.19 -3.97 17.16
CA ILE A 188 -20.50 -4.42 15.80
C ILE A 188 -21.73 -3.67 15.26
N LYS A 189 -22.79 -3.54 16.09
CA LYS A 189 -24.01 -2.82 15.71
C LYS A 189 -23.72 -1.35 15.44
N LYS A 190 -23.03 -0.65 16.34
CA LYS A 190 -22.67 0.77 16.17
C LYS A 190 -21.87 1.00 14.87
N PHE A 191 -20.96 0.09 14.54
CA PHE A 191 -20.20 0.21 13.30
C PHE A 191 -21.07 0.00 12.06
N LYS A 192 -22.02 -0.95 12.09
CA LYS A 192 -22.98 -1.14 10.99
C LYS A 192 -23.88 0.05 10.82
N ASP A 193 -24.43 0.58 11.93
CA ASP A 193 -25.28 1.77 11.91
C ASP A 193 -24.53 2.98 11.30
N LEU A 194 -23.24 3.14 11.66
CA LEU A 194 -22.38 4.16 11.04
C LEU A 194 -22.23 3.97 9.52
N LEU A 195 -21.99 2.74 9.06
CA LEU A 195 -21.87 2.45 7.62
C LEU A 195 -23.18 2.71 6.89
N ASP A 196 -24.32 2.33 7.47
CA ASP A 196 -25.64 2.57 6.88
C ASP A 196 -25.94 4.06 6.76
N ASP A 197 -25.56 4.86 7.75
CA ASP A 197 -25.74 6.32 7.71
C ASP A 197 -24.81 6.97 6.67
N GLN A 198 -23.55 6.54 6.60
CA GLN A 198 -22.63 7.01 5.56
C GLN A 198 -23.09 6.60 4.14
N PHE A 199 -23.66 5.41 4.00
CA PHE A 199 -24.22 4.97 2.71
C PHE A 199 -25.40 5.82 2.26
N LYS A 200 -26.27 6.26 3.21
CA LYS A 200 -27.37 7.19 2.89
C LYS A 200 -26.84 8.54 2.39
N THR A 201 -25.85 9.09 3.10
CA THR A 201 -25.26 10.40 2.75
C THR A 201 -24.41 10.36 1.48
N ALA A 202 -23.87 9.17 1.11
CA ALA A 202 -23.07 9.00 -0.11
C ALA A 202 -23.84 9.30 -1.38
N LYS A 203 -25.19 9.20 -1.38
CA LYS A 203 -26.02 9.52 -2.54
C LYS A 203 -25.98 10.99 -2.94
N ASP A 204 -25.76 11.87 -1.95
CA ASP A 204 -25.71 13.32 -2.14
C ASP A 204 -24.26 13.84 -2.21
N TYR A 205 -23.29 12.91 -2.15
CA TYR A 205 -21.88 13.27 -2.21
C TYR A 205 -21.47 13.68 -3.62
N ASN A 206 -21.10 14.95 -3.74
CA ASN A 206 -20.58 15.52 -4.98
C ASN A 206 -19.08 15.76 -4.83
N PRO A 207 -18.22 14.91 -5.42
CA PRO A 207 -16.77 15.04 -5.26
C PRO A 207 -16.29 16.36 -5.88
N LYS A 208 -15.59 17.17 -5.09
CA LYS A 208 -14.86 18.32 -5.64
C LYS A 208 -13.65 17.81 -6.42
N ILE A 209 -13.50 18.29 -7.64
CA ILE A 209 -12.32 18.00 -8.47
C ILE A 209 -11.20 18.92 -7.99
N GLU A 210 -10.30 18.38 -7.18
CA GLU A 210 -9.14 19.11 -6.64
C GLU A 210 -7.89 19.05 -7.54
N TRP A 211 -8.10 18.88 -8.84
CA TRP A 211 -7.02 18.84 -9.80
C TRP A 211 -6.49 20.24 -10.05
N PHE A 212 -5.19 20.41 -10.00
CA PHE A 212 -4.51 21.70 -10.17
C PHE A 212 -4.88 22.79 -9.12
N GLU A 213 -5.19 22.38 -7.90
CA GLU A 213 -5.37 23.30 -6.78
C GLU A 213 -4.03 23.66 -6.09
N GLY A 214 -4.06 24.65 -5.20
CA GLY A 214 -2.89 25.11 -4.45
C GLY A 214 -1.81 25.69 -5.36
N ALA A 215 -0.60 25.20 -5.29
CA ALA A 215 0.55 25.67 -6.09
C ALA A 215 0.37 25.43 -7.61
N TRP A 216 -0.54 24.53 -8.02
CA TRP A 216 -0.82 24.23 -9.42
C TRP A 216 -1.96 25.06 -10.03
N SER A 217 -2.68 25.84 -9.22
CA SER A 217 -3.85 26.63 -9.66
C SER A 217 -3.55 27.63 -10.78
N SER A 218 -2.31 28.08 -10.89
CA SER A 218 -1.86 28.99 -11.96
C SER A 218 -1.59 28.27 -13.30
N TYR A 219 -1.44 26.94 -13.29
CA TYR A 219 -1.18 26.16 -14.49
C TYR A 219 -2.49 25.80 -15.18
N LYS A 220 -2.78 26.45 -16.31
CA LYS A 220 -3.92 26.13 -17.16
C LYS A 220 -3.44 25.29 -18.35
N PRO A 221 -4.17 24.21 -18.73
CA PRO A 221 -3.87 23.51 -19.98
C PRO A 221 -3.93 24.50 -21.14
N LYS A 222 -2.89 24.57 -21.94
CA LYS A 222 -2.92 25.39 -23.17
C LYS A 222 -4.05 24.89 -24.06
N LYS A 223 -5.04 25.73 -24.32
CA LYS A 223 -6.07 25.48 -25.33
C LYS A 223 -5.50 25.82 -26.70
N GLY A 224 -5.18 24.79 -27.49
CA GLY A 224 -4.75 24.94 -28.89
C GLY A 224 -3.72 23.89 -29.30
N LYS A 225 -3.64 23.65 -30.59
CA LYS A 225 -2.56 22.84 -31.19
C LYS A 225 -1.28 23.67 -31.17
N ASP A 226 -0.58 23.69 -30.05
CA ASP A 226 0.74 24.28 -29.99
C ASP A 226 1.71 23.38 -30.76
N LYS A 227 2.09 23.81 -31.97
CA LYS A 227 3.02 23.06 -32.82
C LYS A 227 4.47 23.17 -32.36
N SER A 228 4.73 23.82 -31.23
CA SER A 228 6.08 24.09 -30.73
C SER A 228 6.55 23.15 -29.62
N CYS A 229 6.06 21.93 -29.56
CA CYS A 229 6.64 20.93 -28.67
C CYS A 229 7.96 20.40 -29.24
N LEU A 230 9.04 21.09 -28.93
CA LEU A 230 10.42 20.75 -29.35
C LEU A 230 10.81 19.31 -28.98
N LEU A 231 10.22 18.73 -27.92
CA LEU A 231 10.45 17.34 -27.52
C LEU A 231 9.99 16.32 -28.58
N TYR A 232 8.95 16.64 -29.35
CA TYR A 232 8.44 15.75 -30.39
C TYR A 232 8.96 16.08 -31.79
N THR A 233 9.65 17.21 -31.95
CA THR A 233 10.17 17.67 -33.25
C THR A 233 11.68 17.61 -33.36
N SER A 234 12.39 17.43 -32.24
CA SER A 234 13.83 17.20 -32.26
C SER A 234 14.12 15.69 -32.37
N PRO A 235 14.88 15.24 -33.38
CA PRO A 235 15.31 13.85 -33.45
C PRO A 235 16.12 13.52 -32.18
N SER A 236 15.89 12.34 -31.64
CA SER A 236 16.71 11.80 -30.56
C SER A 236 18.17 11.71 -31.05
N PRO A 237 19.18 11.91 -30.18
CA PRO A 237 20.56 11.65 -30.53
C PRO A 237 20.81 10.24 -31.13
N ARG A 238 19.91 9.28 -30.85
CA ARG A 238 19.93 7.94 -31.44
C ARG A 238 19.41 7.89 -32.88
N ASP A 239 18.63 8.87 -33.29
CA ASP A 239 18.03 8.94 -34.63
C ASP A 239 18.97 9.68 -35.61
N MET A 240 20.12 10.16 -35.13
CA MET A 240 21.11 10.90 -35.90
C MET A 240 22.32 10.05 -36.31
N THR A 241 22.29 8.76 -36.05
CA THR A 241 23.23 7.74 -36.55
C THR A 241 22.54 6.83 -37.56
#